data_807c927ba0b664ffaf7d0b887d5b0337
#
_entry.id   807c927ba0b664ffaf7d0b887d5b0337
#
_cell.length_a   1.000
_cell.length_b   1.000
_cell.length_c   1.000
_cell.angle_alpha   90.00
_cell.angle_beta   90.00
_cell.angle_gamma   90.00
#
_symmetry.space_group_name_H-M   'P 1'
#
loop_
_entity.id
_entity.type
_entity.pdbx_description
1 polymer ?
#
loop_
_entity_poly.entity_id
_entity_poly.type
_entity_poly.pdbx_seq_one_letter_code
_entity_poly.pdbx_strand_id
1 'polypeptide(L)'
;MNDKDLTIFSVFHKDYPAPNCKFIKPILVGKAKSQLDLPFLNDATGDHISEKNERFCEATALYWIWKNLNQINSKYIGLAHYRRYFTIPETKNKQKLWGTKTIEDQSSTYIRHLSDEELNNISSPVMKSYILEKLAGSDILLAKATSVGSVGTHQLSIRDQFIYYHLIEDWLIFEDTLKKLMPDDYEFAKAFFSSKNTMHCYNMFIADKSFVESYCNWLFPILFELEKNIKRNPYPYQNRAIAFLSERLLNLYAYKNLKTISEMPIIYLT
;
A
#
# COMPACT_ATOMS: atom_id res chain seq x y z
N MET A 1 18.77 -17.04 -8.67
CA MET A 1 18.18 -16.16 -7.63
C MET A 1 17.38 -17.02 -6.68
N ASN A 2 17.61 -16.84 -5.39
CA ASN A 2 16.99 -17.69 -4.37
C ASN A 2 15.52 -17.25 -4.18
N ASP A 3 14.57 -18.20 -4.18
CA ASP A 3 13.13 -17.90 -3.95
C ASP A 3 12.87 -17.33 -2.54
N LYS A 4 13.90 -17.32 -1.68
CA LYS A 4 13.85 -16.81 -0.30
C LYS A 4 14.09 -15.30 -0.15
N ASP A 5 14.35 -14.57 -1.25
CA ASP A 5 14.71 -13.14 -1.13
C ASP A 5 13.48 -12.24 -1.01
N LEU A 6 12.41 -12.53 -1.74
CA LEU A 6 11.25 -11.66 -1.90
C LEU A 6 9.93 -12.44 -1.99
N THR A 7 8.92 -11.99 -1.26
CA THR A 7 7.51 -12.36 -1.46
C THR A 7 6.64 -11.10 -1.43
N ILE A 8 5.87 -10.87 -2.49
CA ILE A 8 4.86 -9.81 -2.57
C ILE A 8 3.49 -10.48 -2.54
N PHE A 9 2.68 -10.14 -1.55
CA PHE A 9 1.29 -10.58 -1.50
C PHE A 9 0.42 -9.62 -2.31
N SER A 10 -0.22 -10.16 -3.34
CA SER A 10 -1.15 -9.41 -4.18
C SER A 10 -2.58 -9.66 -3.72
N VAL A 11 -3.25 -8.61 -3.25
CA VAL A 11 -4.57 -8.70 -2.61
C VAL A 11 -5.68 -8.78 -3.65
N PHE A 12 -6.50 -9.83 -3.55
CA PHE A 12 -7.66 -10.09 -4.39
C PHE A 12 -8.94 -10.12 -3.56
N HIS A 13 -10.01 -9.57 -4.10
CA HIS A 13 -11.37 -9.65 -3.54
C HIS A 13 -12.41 -10.08 -4.59
N LYS A 14 -11.96 -10.36 -5.80
CA LYS A 14 -12.76 -10.86 -6.93
C LYS A 14 -11.88 -11.69 -7.85
N ASP A 15 -12.51 -12.45 -8.74
CA ASP A 15 -11.81 -13.17 -9.79
C ASP A 15 -11.18 -12.19 -10.79
N TYR A 16 -9.88 -12.34 -10.99
CA TYR A 16 -9.08 -11.52 -11.89
C TYR A 16 -7.76 -12.25 -12.21
N PRO A 17 -7.20 -12.13 -13.42
CA PRO A 17 -5.94 -12.75 -13.76
C PRO A 17 -4.80 -12.32 -12.83
N ALA A 18 -4.03 -13.29 -12.38
CA ALA A 18 -2.92 -13.09 -11.45
C ALA A 18 -1.58 -13.35 -12.15
N PRO A 19 -0.50 -12.60 -11.81
CA PRO A 19 0.85 -12.93 -12.26
C PRO A 19 1.25 -14.34 -11.84
N ASN A 20 1.81 -15.12 -12.77
CA ASN A 20 2.25 -16.48 -12.51
C ASN A 20 3.75 -16.51 -12.22
N CYS A 21 4.15 -16.29 -10.98
CA CYS A 21 5.54 -16.40 -10.55
C CYS A 21 5.66 -16.74 -9.05
N LYS A 22 6.87 -17.13 -8.64
CA LYS A 22 7.11 -17.56 -7.26
C LYS A 22 7.19 -16.44 -6.24
N PHE A 23 7.53 -15.21 -6.65
CA PHE A 23 7.71 -14.08 -5.73
C PHE A 23 6.47 -13.19 -5.58
N ILE A 24 5.43 -13.34 -6.41
CA ILE A 24 4.12 -12.72 -6.22
C ILE A 24 3.13 -13.81 -5.85
N LYS A 25 2.50 -13.68 -4.68
CA LYS A 25 1.55 -14.64 -4.16
C LYS A 25 0.17 -14.00 -4.05
N PRO A 26 -0.81 -14.43 -4.85
CA PRO A 26 -2.18 -13.98 -4.68
C PRO A 26 -2.72 -14.36 -3.30
N ILE A 27 -3.41 -13.43 -2.63
CA ILE A 27 -4.14 -13.66 -1.40
C ILE A 27 -5.56 -13.12 -1.51
N LEU A 28 -6.57 -13.98 -1.31
CA LEU A 28 -7.98 -13.63 -1.31
C LEU A 28 -8.36 -13.06 0.05
N VAL A 29 -8.90 -11.83 0.07
CA VAL A 29 -9.31 -11.17 1.31
C VAL A 29 -10.82 -11.19 1.50
N GLY A 30 -11.24 -11.09 2.77
CA GLY A 30 -12.65 -11.18 3.16
C GLY A 30 -13.24 -12.57 2.97
N LYS A 31 -12.40 -13.61 2.89
CA LYS A 31 -12.84 -15.00 2.64
C LYS A 31 -13.83 -15.49 3.69
N ALA A 32 -13.72 -15.02 4.95
CA ALA A 32 -14.66 -15.40 6.02
C ALA A 32 -16.14 -15.08 5.71
N LYS A 33 -16.40 -14.13 4.80
CA LYS A 33 -17.76 -13.74 4.38
C LYS A 33 -18.01 -13.92 2.89
N SER A 34 -17.00 -14.33 2.11
CA SER A 34 -17.09 -14.48 0.66
C SER A 34 -17.30 -15.94 0.26
N GLN A 35 -18.22 -16.15 -0.67
CA GLN A 35 -18.40 -17.45 -1.32
C GLN A 35 -17.41 -17.70 -2.48
N LEU A 36 -16.63 -16.65 -2.84
CA LEU A 36 -15.62 -16.78 -3.90
C LEU A 36 -14.58 -17.81 -3.51
N ASP A 37 -14.33 -18.77 -4.40
CA ASP A 37 -13.33 -19.82 -4.22
C ASP A 37 -12.32 -19.75 -5.35
N LEU A 38 -11.10 -19.29 -5.01
CA LEU A 38 -9.97 -19.17 -5.93
C LEU A 38 -8.81 -20.02 -5.37
N PRO A 39 -7.94 -20.58 -6.23
CA PRO A 39 -6.79 -21.38 -5.80
C PRO A 39 -5.67 -20.50 -5.23
N PHE A 40 -6.03 -19.55 -4.37
CA PHE A 40 -5.14 -18.57 -3.75
C PHE A 40 -5.01 -18.83 -2.25
N LEU A 41 -3.97 -18.28 -1.65
CA LEU A 41 -3.97 -18.09 -0.21
C LEU A 41 -5.18 -17.25 0.19
N ASN A 42 -5.65 -17.37 1.42
CA ASN A 42 -6.73 -16.52 1.90
C ASN A 42 -6.46 -16.02 3.32
N ASP A 43 -7.09 -14.90 3.64
CA ASP A 43 -6.92 -14.20 4.90
C ASP A 43 -7.80 -14.73 6.06
N ALA A 44 -8.46 -15.90 5.90
CA ALA A 44 -9.37 -16.47 6.89
C ALA A 44 -8.79 -17.73 7.57
N THR A 45 -7.47 -17.87 7.62
CA THR A 45 -6.80 -19.00 8.26
C THR A 45 -5.98 -18.57 9.48
N GLY A 46 -6.01 -19.39 10.55
CA GLY A 46 -5.29 -19.07 11.78
C GLY A 46 -5.84 -17.84 12.51
N ASP A 47 -4.95 -17.01 13.07
CA ASP A 47 -5.32 -15.72 13.68
C ASP A 47 -5.57 -14.69 12.56
N HIS A 48 -6.81 -14.23 12.40
CA HIS A 48 -7.24 -13.37 11.30
C HIS A 48 -8.34 -12.39 11.68
N ILE A 49 -8.54 -11.39 10.82
CA ILE A 49 -9.62 -10.40 10.89
C ILE A 49 -10.39 -10.33 9.56
N SER A 50 -10.46 -11.45 8.83
CA SER A 50 -11.06 -11.54 7.48
C SER A 50 -12.50 -11.04 7.42
N GLU A 51 -13.30 -11.24 8.47
CA GLU A 51 -14.67 -10.75 8.59
C GLU A 51 -14.81 -9.23 8.63
N LYS A 52 -13.69 -8.50 8.86
CA LYS A 52 -13.63 -7.04 8.90
C LYS A 52 -13.28 -6.41 7.55
N ASN A 53 -13.10 -7.22 6.49
CA ASN A 53 -12.59 -6.75 5.19
C ASN A 53 -13.43 -5.61 4.57
N GLU A 54 -14.73 -5.56 4.81
CA GLU A 54 -15.60 -4.47 4.36
C GLU A 54 -15.09 -3.08 4.78
N ARG A 55 -14.44 -2.96 5.94
CA ARG A 55 -13.93 -1.71 6.51
C ARG A 55 -12.40 -1.60 6.43
N PHE A 56 -11.70 -2.72 6.56
CA PHE A 56 -10.24 -2.80 6.64
C PHE A 56 -9.58 -3.02 5.28
N CYS A 57 -10.33 -3.49 4.28
CA CYS A 57 -9.84 -3.79 2.92
C CYS A 57 -8.55 -4.62 2.95
N GLU A 58 -7.48 -4.18 2.28
CA GLU A 58 -6.18 -4.84 2.21
C GLU A 58 -5.48 -5.00 3.56
N ALA A 59 -5.88 -4.25 4.58
CA ALA A 59 -5.31 -4.39 5.91
C ALA A 59 -5.65 -5.76 6.55
N THR A 60 -6.71 -6.47 6.09
CA THR A 60 -6.95 -7.85 6.54
C THR A 60 -5.89 -8.82 6.04
N ALA A 61 -5.39 -8.63 4.80
CA ALA A 61 -4.24 -9.38 4.31
C ALA A 61 -2.96 -9.02 5.07
N LEU A 62 -2.73 -7.74 5.35
CA LEU A 62 -1.57 -7.29 6.13
C LEU A 62 -1.58 -7.90 7.55
N TYR A 63 -2.74 -7.97 8.20
CA TYR A 63 -2.90 -8.64 9.49
C TYR A 63 -2.53 -10.13 9.40
N TRP A 64 -3.07 -10.81 8.40
CA TRP A 64 -2.77 -12.23 8.18
C TRP A 64 -1.28 -12.46 7.91
N ILE A 65 -0.64 -11.62 7.08
CA ILE A 65 0.80 -11.67 6.81
C ILE A 65 1.60 -11.53 8.11
N TRP A 66 1.26 -10.53 8.93
CA TRP A 66 1.91 -10.28 10.22
C TRP A 66 1.80 -11.50 11.16
N LYS A 67 0.62 -12.10 11.29
CA LYS A 67 0.41 -13.29 12.13
C LYS A 67 1.10 -14.55 11.61
N ASN A 68 1.47 -14.56 10.34
CA ASN A 68 2.12 -15.70 9.69
C ASN A 68 3.59 -15.42 9.29
N LEU A 69 4.23 -14.38 9.81
CA LEU A 69 5.62 -13.99 9.47
C LEU A 69 6.62 -15.15 9.63
N ASN A 70 6.44 -15.99 10.64
CA ASN A 70 7.33 -17.14 10.90
C ASN A 70 7.23 -18.23 9.81
N GLN A 71 6.14 -18.28 9.08
CA GLN A 71 5.92 -19.26 7.99
C GLN A 71 6.37 -18.71 6.62
N ILE A 72 6.66 -17.42 6.53
CA ILE A 72 7.12 -16.75 5.30
C ILE A 72 8.65 -16.79 5.30
N ASN A 73 9.25 -17.55 4.37
CA ASN A 73 10.71 -17.73 4.35
C ASN A 73 11.50 -16.61 3.66
N SER A 74 10.82 -15.59 3.10
CA SER A 74 11.48 -14.50 2.38
C SER A 74 12.03 -13.45 3.31
N LYS A 75 13.17 -12.84 2.93
CA LYS A 75 13.77 -11.71 3.62
C LYS A 75 12.86 -10.47 3.52
N TYR A 76 12.45 -10.15 2.29
CA TYR A 76 11.57 -9.02 2.01
C TYR A 76 10.14 -9.47 1.77
N ILE A 77 9.20 -8.73 2.33
CA ILE A 77 7.77 -8.96 2.23
C ILE A 77 7.13 -7.69 1.69
N GLY A 78 6.22 -7.83 0.72
CA GLY A 78 5.49 -6.72 0.13
C GLY A 78 3.99 -6.95 0.09
N LEU A 79 3.27 -5.84 -0.08
CA LEU A 79 1.83 -5.78 -0.32
C LEU A 79 1.58 -5.06 -1.64
N ALA A 80 0.77 -5.65 -2.50
CA ALA A 80 0.31 -5.11 -3.77
C ALA A 80 -1.18 -5.46 -3.97
N HIS A 81 -1.79 -5.02 -5.06
CA HIS A 81 -3.20 -5.29 -5.35
C HIS A 81 -3.36 -6.01 -6.67
N TYR A 82 -4.47 -6.71 -6.86
CA TYR A 82 -4.77 -7.50 -8.06
C TYR A 82 -4.69 -6.73 -9.39
N ARG A 83 -4.73 -5.40 -9.36
CA ARG A 83 -4.60 -4.52 -10.53
C ARG A 83 -3.52 -3.46 -10.38
N ARG A 84 -2.75 -3.45 -9.30
CA ARG A 84 -1.68 -2.48 -9.05
C ARG A 84 -0.43 -3.20 -8.61
N TYR A 85 0.62 -3.04 -9.38
CA TYR A 85 1.91 -3.68 -9.13
C TYR A 85 3.03 -2.65 -9.28
N PHE A 86 4.13 -2.86 -8.58
CA PHE A 86 5.35 -2.10 -8.82
C PHE A 86 5.84 -2.35 -10.24
N THR A 87 6.40 -1.33 -10.88
CA THR A 87 6.95 -1.43 -12.23
C THR A 87 8.24 -0.63 -12.38
N ILE A 88 9.04 -1.01 -13.37
CA ILE A 88 10.25 -0.27 -13.73
C ILE A 88 9.83 1.03 -14.43
N PRO A 89 10.47 2.18 -14.11
CA PRO A 89 10.18 3.43 -14.81
C PRO A 89 10.39 3.28 -16.32
N GLU A 90 9.45 3.80 -17.09
CA GLU A 90 9.63 3.86 -18.55
C GLU A 90 10.70 4.89 -18.93
N THR A 91 11.35 4.67 -20.04
CA THR A 91 12.29 5.63 -20.63
C THR A 91 11.63 6.35 -21.79
N LYS A 92 11.85 7.67 -21.86
CA LYS A 92 11.37 8.52 -22.96
C LYS A 92 12.57 9.12 -23.71
N ASN A 93 12.50 9.09 -25.02
CA ASN A 93 13.46 9.80 -25.87
C ASN A 93 13.03 11.24 -26.04
N LYS A 94 13.80 12.19 -25.50
CA LYS A 94 13.60 13.63 -25.77
C LYS A 94 14.54 14.07 -26.88
N GLN A 95 13.97 14.55 -27.99
CA GLN A 95 14.74 15.27 -29.01
C GLN A 95 15.19 16.63 -28.44
N LYS A 96 16.46 16.90 -28.54
CA LYS A 96 17.08 18.20 -28.27
C LYS A 96 17.74 18.71 -29.56
N LEU A 97 18.04 20.04 -29.63
CA LEU A 97 18.75 20.66 -30.76
C LEU A 97 20.04 19.93 -31.15
N TRP A 98 20.66 19.18 -30.27
CA TRP A 98 21.94 18.48 -30.44
C TRP A 98 21.85 16.96 -30.29
N GLY A 99 20.72 16.36 -30.61
CA GLY A 99 20.50 14.90 -30.54
C GLY A 99 19.38 14.45 -29.63
N THR A 100 19.20 13.13 -29.55
CA THR A 100 18.17 12.48 -28.72
C THR A 100 18.80 12.07 -27.41
N LYS A 101 18.19 12.46 -26.29
CA LYS A 101 18.55 12.00 -24.95
C LYS A 101 17.45 11.12 -24.39
N THR A 102 17.79 9.90 -23.98
CA THR A 102 16.90 9.04 -23.21
C THR A 102 16.84 9.55 -21.76
N ILE A 103 15.65 9.75 -21.26
CA ILE A 103 15.39 10.12 -19.86
C ILE A 103 14.38 9.17 -19.24
N GLU A 104 14.53 8.92 -17.96
CA GLU A 104 13.53 8.19 -17.18
C GLU A 104 12.23 9.00 -17.05
N ASP A 105 11.10 8.34 -17.27
CA ASP A 105 9.79 8.96 -17.06
C ASP A 105 9.53 9.14 -15.56
N GLN A 106 9.09 10.34 -15.17
CA GLN A 106 8.81 10.69 -13.79
C GLN A 106 7.38 10.37 -13.35
N SER A 107 6.59 9.69 -14.18
CA SER A 107 5.23 9.25 -13.81
C SER A 107 5.26 8.36 -12.58
N SER A 108 4.25 8.51 -11.73
CA SER A 108 4.05 7.65 -10.56
C SER A 108 3.19 6.42 -10.87
N THR A 109 2.36 6.52 -11.92
CA THR A 109 1.42 5.47 -12.32
C THR A 109 1.33 5.38 -13.83
N TYR A 110 1.43 4.17 -14.34
CA TYR A 110 1.17 3.83 -15.74
C TYR A 110 -0.14 3.05 -15.83
N ILE A 111 -1.05 3.51 -16.68
CA ILE A 111 -2.31 2.80 -16.94
C ILE A 111 -2.12 1.95 -18.19
N ARG A 112 -2.41 0.65 -18.08
CA ARG A 112 -2.30 -0.33 -19.17
C ARG A 112 -3.52 -1.24 -19.20
N HIS A 113 -3.88 -1.72 -20.38
CA HIS A 113 -4.86 -2.79 -20.50
C HIS A 113 -4.25 -4.10 -20.01
N LEU A 114 -5.05 -4.90 -19.31
CA LEU A 114 -4.64 -6.22 -18.87
C LEU A 114 -4.27 -7.08 -20.10
N SER A 115 -3.08 -7.66 -20.07
CA SER A 115 -2.59 -8.60 -21.07
C SER A 115 -1.60 -9.58 -20.44
N ASP A 116 -1.37 -10.71 -21.11
CA ASP A 116 -0.34 -11.67 -20.70
C ASP A 116 1.05 -11.04 -20.73
N GLU A 117 1.32 -10.12 -21.67
CA GLU A 117 2.57 -9.38 -21.74
C GLU A 117 2.82 -8.57 -20.46
N GLU A 118 1.82 -7.80 -19.99
CA GLU A 118 1.94 -7.01 -18.77
C GLU A 118 2.09 -7.90 -17.52
N LEU A 119 1.34 -8.99 -17.43
CA LEU A 119 1.48 -9.96 -16.33
C LEU A 119 2.88 -10.62 -16.33
N ASN A 120 3.42 -10.95 -17.50
CA ASN A 120 4.78 -11.49 -17.66
C ASN A 120 5.85 -10.46 -17.29
N ASN A 121 5.68 -9.19 -17.67
CA ASN A 121 6.60 -8.11 -17.29
C ASN A 121 6.65 -7.93 -15.77
N ILE A 122 5.49 -7.88 -15.10
CA ILE A 122 5.36 -7.78 -13.63
C ILE A 122 6.03 -8.97 -12.93
N SER A 123 5.89 -10.17 -13.48
CA SER A 123 6.40 -11.42 -12.89
C SER A 123 7.82 -11.80 -13.34
N SER A 124 8.48 -10.95 -14.12
CA SER A 124 9.78 -11.25 -14.72
C SER A 124 10.93 -11.30 -13.69
N PRO A 125 11.99 -12.09 -13.97
CA PRO A 125 13.22 -12.03 -13.18
C PRO A 125 13.88 -10.64 -13.17
N VAL A 126 13.71 -9.86 -14.24
CA VAL A 126 14.23 -8.48 -14.35
C VAL A 126 13.52 -7.58 -13.34
N MET A 127 12.19 -7.68 -13.24
CA MET A 127 11.40 -6.95 -12.22
C MET A 127 11.87 -7.31 -10.80
N LYS A 128 12.01 -8.60 -10.51
CA LYS A 128 12.50 -9.05 -9.19
C LYS A 128 13.88 -8.47 -8.87
N SER A 129 14.81 -8.50 -9.84
CA SER A 129 16.17 -7.96 -9.66
C SER A 129 16.15 -6.47 -9.38
N TYR A 130 15.35 -5.71 -10.13
CA TYR A 130 15.22 -4.27 -9.97
C TYR A 130 14.63 -3.90 -8.60
N ILE A 131 13.61 -4.62 -8.12
CA ILE A 131 13.06 -4.43 -6.78
C ILE A 131 14.14 -4.67 -5.71
N LEU A 132 14.89 -5.78 -5.82
CA LEU A 132 15.96 -6.10 -4.85
C LEU A 132 17.10 -5.07 -4.87
N GLU A 133 17.45 -4.53 -6.03
CA GLU A 133 18.42 -3.43 -6.15
C GLU A 133 17.93 -2.18 -5.41
N LYS A 134 16.66 -1.78 -5.58
CA LYS A 134 16.07 -0.65 -4.87
C LYS A 134 16.04 -0.84 -3.35
N LEU A 135 15.84 -2.08 -2.89
CA LEU A 135 15.83 -2.42 -1.46
C LEU A 135 17.23 -2.52 -0.84
N ALA A 136 18.27 -2.73 -1.62
CA ALA A 136 19.62 -2.92 -1.10
C ALA A 136 20.18 -1.71 -0.32
N GLY A 137 19.66 -0.52 -0.59
CA GLY A 137 20.08 0.73 0.09
C GLY A 137 18.95 1.44 0.84
N SER A 138 17.82 0.74 1.13
CA SER A 138 16.62 1.36 1.66
C SER A 138 15.97 0.53 2.74
N ASP A 139 15.34 1.21 3.70
CA ASP A 139 14.56 0.58 4.75
C ASP A 139 13.21 0.06 4.22
N ILE A 140 12.68 0.74 3.20
CA ILE A 140 11.40 0.42 2.56
C ILE A 140 11.37 0.86 1.11
N LEU A 141 10.63 0.13 0.29
CA LEU A 141 10.22 0.52 -1.05
C LEU A 141 8.71 0.81 -1.06
N LEU A 142 8.34 2.03 -1.44
CA LEU A 142 6.95 2.49 -1.54
C LEU A 142 6.54 2.74 -3.00
N ALA A 143 5.24 2.73 -3.26
CA ALA A 143 4.71 3.30 -4.49
C ALA A 143 5.12 4.78 -4.57
N LYS A 144 5.57 5.25 -5.75
CA LYS A 144 6.03 6.64 -5.92
C LYS A 144 4.98 7.63 -5.46
N ALA A 145 5.38 8.58 -4.61
CA ALA A 145 4.47 9.56 -4.04
C ALA A 145 3.76 10.37 -5.14
N THR A 146 2.49 10.64 -4.92
CA THR A 146 1.65 11.45 -5.81
C THR A 146 1.07 12.63 -5.07
N SER A 147 0.75 13.71 -5.81
CA SER A 147 -0.03 14.81 -5.26
C SER A 147 -1.38 14.32 -4.76
N VAL A 148 -1.80 14.79 -3.60
CA VAL A 148 -3.14 14.50 -3.07
C VAL A 148 -4.24 15.33 -3.74
N GLY A 149 -3.87 16.21 -4.67
CA GLY A 149 -4.79 17.03 -5.47
C GLY A 149 -4.89 18.48 -5.04
N SER A 150 -5.78 19.20 -5.71
CA SER A 150 -6.04 20.61 -5.47
C SER A 150 -7.52 20.95 -5.66
N VAL A 151 -7.98 22.00 -5.04
CA VAL A 151 -9.30 22.62 -5.27
C VAL A 151 -9.08 24.04 -5.79
N GLY A 152 -9.43 24.29 -7.04
CA GLY A 152 -9.02 25.50 -7.74
C GLY A 152 -7.50 25.64 -7.78
N THR A 153 -6.99 26.75 -7.29
CA THR A 153 -5.53 27.01 -7.17
C THR A 153 -4.93 26.53 -5.86
N HIS A 154 -5.74 26.06 -4.90
CA HIS A 154 -5.30 25.62 -3.59
C HIS A 154 -4.90 24.16 -3.61
N GLN A 155 -3.63 23.87 -3.32
CA GLN A 155 -3.12 22.53 -3.18
C GLN A 155 -3.54 21.96 -1.81
N LEU A 156 -4.19 20.80 -1.82
CA LEU A 156 -4.65 20.16 -0.58
C LEU A 156 -3.48 19.57 0.20
N SER A 157 -3.57 19.60 1.52
CA SER A 157 -2.78 18.75 2.39
C SER A 157 -3.38 17.34 2.46
N ILE A 158 -2.64 16.36 3.03
CA ILE A 158 -3.18 14.99 3.25
C ILE A 158 -4.46 15.06 4.11
N ARG A 159 -4.48 15.92 5.12
CA ARG A 159 -5.64 16.18 5.96
C ARG A 159 -6.80 16.75 5.15
N ASP A 160 -6.55 17.81 4.40
CA ASP A 160 -7.60 18.51 3.66
C ASP A 160 -8.17 17.63 2.55
N GLN A 161 -7.34 16.82 1.91
CA GLN A 161 -7.77 15.82 0.94
C GLN A 161 -8.73 14.79 1.56
N PHE A 162 -8.42 14.29 2.77
CA PHE A 162 -9.35 13.37 3.44
C PHE A 162 -10.68 14.04 3.73
N ILE A 163 -10.67 15.23 4.32
CA ILE A 163 -11.89 15.98 4.68
C ILE A 163 -12.71 16.36 3.43
N TYR A 164 -12.04 16.61 2.30
CA TYR A 164 -12.73 16.95 1.06
C TYR A 164 -13.47 15.75 0.42
N TYR A 165 -12.92 14.54 0.52
CA TYR A 165 -13.47 13.35 -0.12
C TYR A 165 -14.22 12.40 0.83
N HIS A 166 -14.07 12.56 2.15
CA HIS A 166 -14.62 11.68 3.17
C HIS A 166 -15.30 12.48 4.28
N LEU A 167 -15.77 11.79 5.33
CA LEU A 167 -16.44 12.43 6.45
C LEU A 167 -15.43 13.09 7.39
N ILE A 168 -15.65 14.37 7.69
CA ILE A 168 -14.82 15.12 8.65
C ILE A 168 -14.87 14.49 10.04
N GLU A 169 -16.00 13.92 10.44
CA GLU A 169 -16.18 13.24 11.74
C GLU A 169 -15.20 12.07 11.90
N ASP A 170 -14.94 11.32 10.82
CA ASP A 170 -13.97 10.23 10.84
C ASP A 170 -12.54 10.75 11.02
N TRP A 171 -12.24 11.93 10.47
CA TRP A 171 -10.95 12.57 10.69
C TRP A 171 -10.78 13.08 12.13
N LEU A 172 -11.82 13.68 12.73
CA LEU A 172 -11.78 14.13 14.11
C LEU A 172 -11.59 12.94 15.07
N ILE A 173 -12.28 11.82 14.84
CA ILE A 173 -12.08 10.57 15.58
C ILE A 173 -10.64 10.05 15.40
N PHE A 174 -10.08 10.18 14.21
CA PHE A 174 -8.70 9.79 13.94
C PHE A 174 -7.71 10.64 14.74
N GLU A 175 -7.86 11.98 14.75
CA GLU A 175 -7.02 12.88 15.55
C GLU A 175 -7.11 12.56 17.04
N ASP A 176 -8.30 12.34 17.57
CA ASP A 176 -8.52 11.96 18.99
C ASP A 176 -7.88 10.61 19.30
N THR A 177 -7.96 9.65 18.36
CA THR A 177 -7.33 8.33 18.52
C THR A 177 -5.81 8.45 18.58
N LEU A 178 -5.21 9.26 17.69
CA LEU A 178 -3.75 9.49 17.70
C LEU A 178 -3.32 10.20 18.99
N LYS A 179 -4.05 11.22 19.42
CA LYS A 179 -3.79 11.93 20.69
C LYS A 179 -3.83 11.00 21.90
N LYS A 180 -4.76 10.05 21.90
CA LYS A 180 -4.92 9.06 22.98
C LYS A 180 -3.80 8.03 22.99
N LEU A 181 -3.47 7.45 21.83
CA LEU A 181 -2.55 6.31 21.72
C LEU A 181 -1.09 6.71 21.47
N MET A 182 -0.86 7.93 21.01
CA MET A 182 0.44 8.47 20.63
C MET A 182 0.63 9.91 21.12
N PRO A 183 0.44 10.20 22.41
CA PRO A 183 0.46 11.58 22.90
C PRO A 183 1.76 12.32 22.59
N ASP A 184 2.92 11.63 22.70
CA ASP A 184 4.25 12.21 22.45
C ASP A 184 4.49 12.52 20.96
N ASP A 185 3.77 11.83 20.05
CA ASP A 185 3.92 11.95 18.61
C ASP A 185 2.79 12.73 17.94
N TYR A 186 1.78 13.11 18.69
CA TYR A 186 0.57 13.71 18.13
C TYR A 186 0.83 15.02 17.40
N GLU A 187 1.64 15.93 17.95
CA GLU A 187 1.96 17.20 17.30
C GLU A 187 2.77 16.99 16.01
N PHE A 188 3.67 16.00 15.98
CA PHE A 188 4.35 15.61 14.74
C PHE A 188 3.35 15.09 13.70
N ALA A 189 2.45 14.19 14.08
CA ALA A 189 1.45 13.62 13.17
C ALA A 189 0.52 14.70 12.60
N LYS A 190 0.04 15.61 13.45
CA LYS A 190 -0.80 16.76 13.07
C LYS A 190 -0.08 17.67 12.06
N ALA A 191 1.15 18.05 12.36
CA ALA A 191 1.97 18.86 11.47
C ALA A 191 2.22 18.16 10.13
N PHE A 192 2.55 16.85 10.16
CA PHE A 192 2.77 16.04 8.98
C PHE A 192 1.54 16.05 8.06
N PHE A 193 0.37 15.70 8.57
CA PHE A 193 -0.84 15.62 7.75
C PHE A 193 -1.34 16.98 7.25
N SER A 194 -1.08 18.05 7.99
CA SER A 194 -1.50 19.41 7.59
C SER A 194 -0.54 20.09 6.62
N SER A 195 0.72 19.64 6.53
CA SER A 195 1.74 20.27 5.67
C SER A 195 2.07 19.49 4.41
N LYS A 196 1.97 18.14 4.43
CA LYS A 196 2.29 17.31 3.28
C LYS A 196 1.16 17.31 2.25
N ASN A 197 1.53 17.52 0.99
CA ASN A 197 0.63 17.58 -0.16
C ASN A 197 0.86 16.44 -1.17
N THR A 198 1.73 15.49 -0.80
CA THR A 198 1.97 14.24 -1.53
C THR A 198 1.92 13.08 -0.57
N MET A 199 1.52 11.91 -1.07
CA MET A 199 1.55 10.68 -0.29
C MET A 199 1.84 9.45 -1.17
N HIS A 200 2.36 8.40 -0.55
CA HIS A 200 2.46 7.07 -1.13
C HIS A 200 1.10 6.38 -0.98
N CYS A 201 0.46 6.12 -2.11
CA CYS A 201 -0.91 5.62 -2.14
C CYS A 201 -0.98 4.08 -2.11
N TYR A 202 -2.19 3.58 -1.83
CA TYR A 202 -2.64 2.20 -1.95
C TYR A 202 -2.14 1.22 -0.88
N ASN A 203 -1.55 1.67 0.22
CA ASN A 203 -0.93 0.77 1.22
C ASN A 203 0.10 -0.21 0.62
N MET A 204 0.70 0.15 -0.53
CA MET A 204 1.69 -0.68 -1.22
C MET A 204 3.09 -0.41 -0.67
N PHE A 205 3.78 -1.46 -0.26
CA PHE A 205 5.16 -1.39 0.20
C PHE A 205 5.89 -2.71 0.00
N ILE A 206 7.23 -2.68 0.06
CA ILE A 206 8.09 -3.85 0.22
C ILE A 206 9.16 -3.50 1.25
N ALA A 207 9.29 -4.31 2.29
CA ALA A 207 10.26 -4.09 3.36
C ALA A 207 10.72 -5.44 3.96
N ASP A 208 11.68 -5.41 4.86
CA ASP A 208 12.07 -6.61 5.59
C ASP A 208 11.01 -7.04 6.63
N LYS A 209 11.16 -8.24 7.17
CA LYS A 209 10.23 -8.78 8.18
C LYS A 209 10.18 -7.95 9.45
N SER A 210 11.29 -7.35 9.87
CA SER A 210 11.34 -6.56 11.10
C SER A 210 10.53 -5.28 10.97
N PHE A 211 10.53 -4.67 9.77
CA PHE A 211 9.64 -3.57 9.48
C PHE A 211 8.17 -4.00 9.57
N VAL A 212 7.79 -5.11 8.92
CA VAL A 212 6.38 -5.57 8.93
C VAL A 212 5.91 -5.83 10.35
N GLU A 213 6.74 -6.48 11.17
CA GLU A 213 6.42 -6.74 12.57
C GLU A 213 6.25 -5.44 13.37
N SER A 214 7.21 -4.53 13.29
CA SER A 214 7.17 -3.26 14.02
C SER A 214 6.02 -2.36 13.57
N TYR A 215 5.81 -2.27 12.26
CA TYR A 215 4.71 -1.48 11.69
C TYR A 215 3.35 -2.03 12.08
N CYS A 216 3.14 -3.35 11.99
CA CYS A 216 1.86 -3.95 12.35
C CYS A 216 1.58 -3.88 13.86
N ASN A 217 2.60 -4.06 14.72
CA ASN A 217 2.48 -3.88 16.17
C ASN A 217 2.03 -2.45 16.53
N TRP A 218 2.47 -1.45 15.76
CA TRP A 218 2.06 -0.06 15.95
C TRP A 218 0.70 0.24 15.30
N LEU A 219 0.45 -0.26 14.08
CA LEU A 219 -0.72 0.07 13.27
C LEU A 219 -2.03 -0.50 13.83
N PHE A 220 -2.05 -1.81 14.13
CA PHE A 220 -3.31 -2.49 14.44
C PHE A 220 -3.99 -2.03 15.73
N PRO A 221 -3.31 -1.67 16.82
CA PRO A 221 -3.95 -1.02 17.96
C PRO A 221 -4.70 0.25 17.58
N ILE A 222 -4.14 1.07 16.66
CA ILE A 222 -4.79 2.30 16.17
C ILE A 222 -6.03 1.94 15.35
N LEU A 223 -5.91 1.00 14.40
CA LEU A 223 -7.03 0.62 13.53
C LEU A 223 -8.18 0.00 14.33
N PHE A 224 -7.89 -0.79 15.35
CA PHE A 224 -8.92 -1.37 16.23
C PHE A 224 -9.59 -0.32 17.12
N GLU A 225 -8.86 0.69 17.58
CA GLU A 225 -9.47 1.80 18.32
C GLU A 225 -10.36 2.65 17.39
N LEU A 226 -9.91 2.92 16.16
CA LEU A 226 -10.72 3.58 15.13
C LEU A 226 -12.00 2.79 14.82
N GLU A 227 -11.92 1.46 14.71
CA GLU A 227 -13.09 0.61 14.46
C GLU A 227 -14.17 0.75 15.52
N LYS A 228 -13.78 0.91 16.78
CA LYS A 228 -14.74 1.08 17.90
C LYS A 228 -15.47 2.42 17.82
N ASN A 229 -14.81 3.46 17.37
CA ASN A 229 -15.30 4.83 17.46
C ASN A 229 -15.92 5.34 16.14
N ILE A 230 -15.39 4.94 14.98
CA ILE A 230 -15.95 5.29 13.67
C ILE A 230 -17.22 4.47 13.43
N LYS A 231 -18.34 5.17 13.22
CA LYS A 231 -19.63 4.54 12.95
C LYS A 231 -19.65 3.88 11.57
N ARG A 232 -20.41 2.79 11.43
CA ARG A 232 -20.68 2.20 10.11
C ARG A 232 -21.46 3.18 9.25
N ASN A 233 -21.02 3.32 8.00
CA ASN A 233 -21.69 4.16 7.04
C ASN A 233 -22.54 3.31 6.07
N PRO A 234 -23.79 3.72 5.75
CA PRO A 234 -24.63 3.01 4.77
C PRO A 234 -24.06 3.06 3.36
N TYR A 235 -23.22 4.05 3.04
CA TYR A 235 -22.56 4.14 1.76
C TYR A 235 -21.28 3.29 1.77
N PRO A 236 -21.19 2.22 0.95
CA PRO A 236 -20.07 1.25 1.00
C PRO A 236 -18.70 1.89 0.85
N TYR A 237 -18.59 2.94 0.02
CA TYR A 237 -17.33 3.64 -0.18
C TYR A 237 -16.86 4.33 1.12
N GLN A 238 -17.73 5.06 1.80
CA GLN A 238 -17.38 5.76 3.05
C GLN A 238 -17.20 4.78 4.23
N ASN A 239 -17.81 3.60 4.19
CA ASN A 239 -17.61 2.57 5.21
C ASN A 239 -16.16 2.07 5.27
N ARG A 240 -15.34 2.36 4.25
CA ARG A 240 -13.91 2.05 4.14
C ARG A 240 -12.98 3.05 4.84
N ALA A 241 -13.50 3.95 5.67
CA ALA A 241 -12.71 5.01 6.34
C ALA A 241 -11.45 4.47 7.04
N ILE A 242 -11.53 3.29 7.69
CA ILE A 242 -10.39 2.65 8.36
C ILE A 242 -9.27 2.32 7.36
N ALA A 243 -9.60 1.77 6.19
CA ALA A 243 -8.61 1.47 5.15
C ALA A 243 -7.98 2.76 4.58
N PHE A 244 -8.76 3.81 4.39
CA PHE A 244 -8.23 5.12 3.97
C PHE A 244 -7.30 5.73 5.03
N LEU A 245 -7.62 5.61 6.31
CA LEU A 245 -6.76 6.08 7.40
C LEU A 245 -5.50 5.22 7.54
N SER A 246 -5.58 3.91 7.31
CA SER A 246 -4.42 3.00 7.26
C SER A 246 -3.39 3.46 6.22
N GLU A 247 -3.84 3.88 5.03
CA GLU A 247 -2.96 4.40 3.99
C GLU A 247 -2.17 5.64 4.44
N ARG A 248 -2.81 6.53 5.19
CA ARG A 248 -2.17 7.72 5.78
C ARG A 248 -1.20 7.37 6.89
N LEU A 249 -1.55 6.35 7.69
CA LEU A 249 -0.69 5.85 8.77
C LEU A 249 0.59 5.18 8.23
N LEU A 250 0.55 4.50 7.08
CA LEU A 250 1.78 4.00 6.44
C LEU A 250 2.75 5.15 6.12
N ASN A 251 2.22 6.25 5.56
CA ASN A 251 3.02 7.44 5.27
C ASN A 251 3.61 8.06 6.54
N LEU A 252 2.81 8.27 7.57
CA LEU A 252 3.27 8.80 8.85
C LEU A 252 4.38 7.94 9.45
N TYR A 253 4.15 6.61 9.51
CA TYR A 253 5.11 5.68 10.08
C TYR A 253 6.44 5.68 9.33
N ALA A 254 6.39 5.63 7.99
CA ALA A 254 7.57 5.62 7.15
C ALA A 254 8.39 6.91 7.33
N TYR A 255 7.77 8.07 7.23
CA TYR A 255 8.47 9.35 7.37
C TYR A 255 9.00 9.62 8.78
N LYS A 256 8.37 9.05 9.80
CA LYS A 256 8.83 9.24 11.19
C LYS A 256 9.97 8.30 11.55
N ASN A 257 9.91 7.03 11.16
CA ASN A 257 10.74 5.98 11.74
C ASN A 257 11.86 5.50 10.82
N LEU A 258 11.82 5.82 9.52
CA LEU A 258 12.77 5.32 8.55
C LEU A 258 13.72 6.42 8.07
N LYS A 259 14.95 6.02 7.75
CA LYS A 259 15.99 6.94 7.25
C LYS A 259 16.02 7.01 5.74
N THR A 260 15.74 5.88 5.07
CA THR A 260 15.87 5.75 3.62
C THR A 260 14.61 5.12 3.03
N ILE A 261 13.94 5.87 2.17
CA ILE A 261 12.75 5.44 1.43
C ILE A 261 13.10 5.39 -0.04
N SER A 262 12.96 4.22 -0.67
CA SER A 262 12.98 4.08 -2.13
C SER A 262 11.57 4.11 -2.69
N GLU A 263 11.47 4.56 -3.92
CA GLU A 263 10.19 4.66 -4.63
C GLU A 263 10.25 3.95 -5.98
N MET A 264 9.15 3.32 -6.34
CA MET A 264 8.91 2.83 -7.70
C MET A 264 7.53 3.27 -8.21
N PRO A 265 7.40 3.58 -9.50
CA PRO A 265 6.08 3.75 -10.10
C PRO A 265 5.29 2.45 -10.02
N ILE A 266 3.99 2.56 -10.18
CA ILE A 266 3.09 1.41 -10.27
C ILE A 266 2.48 1.33 -11.67
N ILE A 267 2.14 0.11 -12.07
CA ILE A 267 1.24 -0.15 -13.20
C ILE A 267 -0.16 -0.41 -12.66
N TYR A 268 -1.16 0.21 -13.28
CA TYR A 268 -2.57 -0.02 -13.02
C TYR A 268 -3.21 -0.70 -14.22
N LEU A 269 -3.60 -1.96 -14.04
CA LEU A 269 -4.23 -2.79 -15.07
C LEU A 269 -5.75 -2.55 -15.11
N THR A 270 -6.26 -2.23 -16.29
CA THR A 270 -7.68 -1.92 -16.53
C THR A 270 -8.36 -2.97 -17.40
#